data_8774f67ae341528524523d165c817ab9
#
_entry.id   8774f67ae341528524523d165c817ab9
#
_cell.length_a   1.000
_cell.length_b   1.000
_cell.length_c   1.000
_cell.angle_alpha   90.00
_cell.angle_beta   90.00
_cell.angle_gamma   90.00
#
_symmetry.space_group_name_H-M   'P 1'
#
loop_
_entity.id
_entity.type
_entity.pdbx_description
1 polymer ?
#
loop_
_entity_poly.entity_id
_entity_poly.type
_entity_poly.pdbx_seq_one_letter_code
_entity_poly.pdbx_strand_id
1 'polypeptide(L)'
;MNETRILVVDDEEDLCEILKFNLENEGYEVDTANSAEEALKMDISSYHLILLDVMMGEISGFKMANMLKKDKKTAKVPIIFITAKDTENDTVTG
;
A
#
# COMPACT_ATOMS: atom_id res chain seq x y z
N MET A 1 17.50 -14.91 5.21
CA MET A 1 16.22 -15.05 4.56
C MET A 1 15.26 -13.99 5.03
N ASN A 2 14.75 -13.26 4.13
CA ASN A 2 13.89 -12.14 4.46
C ASN A 2 12.44 -12.58 4.44
N GLU A 3 11.78 -12.48 5.58
CA GLU A 3 10.38 -12.86 5.67
C GLU A 3 9.47 -11.66 5.78
N THR A 4 9.98 -10.50 5.46
CA THR A 4 9.16 -9.29 5.51
C THR A 4 8.11 -9.34 4.41
N ARG A 5 6.88 -9.12 4.80
CA ARG A 5 5.75 -9.13 3.88
C ARG A 5 5.22 -7.73 3.70
N ILE A 6 5.04 -7.35 2.45
CA ILE A 6 4.58 -6.01 2.09
C ILE A 6 3.31 -6.12 1.27
N LEU A 7 2.33 -5.29 1.60
CA LEU A 7 1.10 -5.20 0.83
C LEU A 7 1.11 -3.88 0.07
N VAL A 8 0.88 -3.95 -1.23
CA VAL A 8 0.79 -2.76 -2.07
C VAL A 8 -0.66 -2.58 -2.48
N VAL A 9 -1.24 -1.44 -2.15
CA VAL A 9 -2.64 -1.14 -2.45
C VAL A 9 -2.68 0.06 -3.39
N ASP A 10 -3.06 -0.17 -4.63
CA ASP A 10 -3.08 0.87 -5.65
C ASP A 10 -4.02 0.40 -6.75
N ASP A 11 -4.87 1.30 -7.25
CA ASP A 11 -5.81 0.90 -8.28
C ASP A 11 -5.20 0.81 -9.67
N GLU A 12 -3.92 1.12 -9.81
CA GLU A 12 -3.23 0.93 -11.07
C GLU A 12 -2.45 -0.36 -11.05
N GLU A 13 -2.91 -1.32 -11.83
CA GLU A 13 -2.30 -2.63 -11.82
C GLU A 13 -0.85 -2.60 -12.28
N ASP A 14 -0.55 -1.76 -13.25
CA ASP A 14 0.82 -1.68 -13.76
C ASP A 14 1.77 -1.23 -12.67
N LEU A 15 1.36 -0.24 -11.89
CA LEU A 15 2.21 0.24 -10.83
C LEU A 15 2.40 -0.82 -9.76
N CYS A 16 1.34 -1.53 -9.44
CA CYS A 16 1.44 -2.62 -8.49
C CYS A 16 2.45 -3.65 -8.95
N GLU A 17 2.42 -3.99 -10.22
CA GLU A 17 3.35 -5.00 -10.74
C GLU A 17 4.78 -4.50 -10.68
N ILE A 18 4.99 -3.24 -11.01
CA ILE A 18 6.33 -2.68 -10.96
C ILE A 18 6.87 -2.70 -9.54
N LEU A 19 6.07 -2.26 -8.60
CA LEU A 19 6.50 -2.24 -7.22
C LEU A 19 6.76 -3.64 -6.71
N LYS A 20 5.86 -4.56 -7.06
CA LYS A 20 6.03 -5.94 -6.62
C LYS A 20 7.34 -6.51 -7.16
N PHE A 21 7.60 -6.30 -8.44
CA PHE A 21 8.82 -6.82 -9.04
C PHE A 21 10.06 -6.28 -8.34
N ASN A 22 10.08 -4.97 -8.13
CA ASN A 22 11.25 -4.36 -7.52
C ASN A 22 11.45 -4.80 -6.09
N LEU A 23 10.37 -4.89 -5.33
CA LEU A 23 10.49 -5.28 -3.93
C LEU A 23 10.84 -6.75 -3.79
N GLU A 24 10.31 -7.58 -4.66
CA GLU A 24 10.67 -9.00 -4.61
C GLU A 24 12.14 -9.20 -4.95
N ASN A 25 12.67 -8.37 -5.83
CA ASN A 25 14.09 -8.43 -6.12
C ASN A 25 14.93 -8.10 -4.89
N GLU A 26 14.37 -7.36 -3.95
CA GLU A 26 15.09 -7.05 -2.72
C GLU A 26 14.89 -8.12 -1.65
N GLY A 27 14.14 -9.15 -1.95
CA GLY A 27 13.96 -10.25 -1.00
C GLY A 27 12.68 -10.21 -0.21
N TYR A 28 11.78 -9.28 -0.48
CA TYR A 28 10.52 -9.19 0.25
C TYR A 28 9.46 -10.05 -0.40
N GLU A 29 8.48 -10.45 0.41
CA GLU A 29 7.27 -11.06 -0.12
C GLU A 29 6.24 -9.97 -0.32
N VAL A 30 5.66 -9.91 -1.51
CA VAL A 30 4.79 -8.80 -1.86
C VAL A 30 3.46 -9.31 -2.39
N ASP A 31 2.39 -8.83 -1.83
CA ASP A 31 1.05 -9.02 -2.36
C ASP A 31 0.50 -7.68 -2.80
N THR A 32 -0.46 -7.71 -3.69
CA THR A 32 -1.04 -6.48 -4.20
C THR A 32 -2.56 -6.54 -4.09
N ALA A 33 -3.17 -5.37 -3.97
CA ALA A 33 -4.60 -5.20 -4.03
C ALA A 33 -4.88 -3.97 -4.85
N ASN A 34 -5.94 -4.01 -5.63
CA ASN A 34 -6.23 -2.93 -6.55
C ASN A 34 -7.36 -2.03 -6.05
N SER A 35 -7.80 -2.21 -4.84
CA SER A 35 -8.77 -1.34 -4.21
C SER A 35 -8.68 -1.51 -2.72
N ALA A 36 -9.23 -0.52 -2.00
CA ALA A 36 -9.27 -0.63 -0.56
C ALA A 36 -10.19 -1.79 -0.14
N GLU A 37 -11.27 -1.96 -0.87
CA GLU A 37 -12.19 -3.04 -0.56
C GLU A 37 -11.52 -4.39 -0.67
N GLU A 38 -10.73 -4.56 -1.73
CA GLU A 38 -10.02 -5.82 -1.91
C GLU A 38 -9.01 -6.03 -0.80
N ALA A 39 -8.28 -4.97 -0.46
CA ALA A 39 -7.27 -5.08 0.58
C ALA A 39 -7.89 -5.41 1.93
N LEU A 40 -9.04 -4.82 2.22
CA LEU A 40 -9.66 -5.03 3.52
C LEU A 40 -10.16 -6.44 3.72
N LYS A 41 -10.28 -7.20 2.65
CA LYS A 41 -10.62 -8.61 2.76
C LYS A 41 -9.42 -9.50 3.05
N MET A 42 -8.24 -8.93 3.01
CA MET A 42 -7.02 -9.68 3.24
C MET A 42 -6.64 -9.59 4.71
N ASP A 43 -5.75 -10.49 5.12
CA ASP A 43 -5.28 -10.48 6.50
C ASP A 43 -4.19 -9.42 6.65
N ILE A 44 -4.63 -8.19 6.84
CA ILE A 44 -3.72 -7.05 6.89
C ILE A 44 -2.69 -7.19 8.00
N SER A 45 -3.11 -7.75 9.12
CA SER A 45 -2.21 -7.83 10.26
C SER A 45 -1.04 -8.75 10.01
N SER A 46 -1.09 -9.54 8.95
CA SER A 46 0.02 -10.43 8.63
C SER A 46 1.14 -9.73 7.88
N TYR A 47 0.94 -8.48 7.48
CA TYR A 47 1.95 -7.76 6.73
C TYR A 47 2.77 -6.89 7.64
N HIS A 48 4.02 -6.66 7.24
CA HIS A 48 4.93 -5.83 8.01
C HIS A 48 4.91 -4.38 7.55
N LEU A 49 4.36 -4.13 6.37
CA LEU A 49 4.32 -2.78 5.81
C LEU A 49 3.24 -2.72 4.76
N ILE A 50 2.56 -1.60 4.68
CA ILE A 50 1.57 -1.35 3.63
C ILE A 50 1.99 -0.13 2.84
N LEU A 51 2.10 -0.27 1.53
CA LEU A 51 2.26 0.86 0.62
C LEU A 51 0.88 1.16 0.08
N LEU A 52 0.37 2.34 0.36
CA LEU A 52 -1.03 2.65 0.17
C LEU A 52 -1.17 3.89 -0.69
N ASP A 53 -1.84 3.75 -1.82
CA ASP A 53 -2.10 4.87 -2.71
C ASP A 53 -3.11 5.79 -2.06
N VAL A 54 -2.80 7.08 -2.08
CA VAL A 54 -3.70 8.09 -1.51
C VAL A 54 -4.98 8.22 -2.33
N MET A 55 -4.85 8.16 -3.65
CA MET A 55 -5.97 8.43 -4.53
C MET A 55 -6.48 7.16 -5.17
N MET A 56 -7.43 6.54 -4.51
CA MET A 56 -8.11 5.37 -5.04
C MET A 56 -9.59 5.65 -5.10
N GLY A 57 -10.30 4.84 -5.86
CA GLY A 57 -11.68 4.99 -6.14
C GLY A 57 -12.54 5.50 -4.99
N GLU A 58 -13.43 4.66 -4.50
CA GLU A 58 -14.42 5.14 -3.54
C GLU A 58 -13.84 5.34 -2.16
N ILE A 59 -12.94 4.49 -1.76
CA ILE A 59 -12.30 4.64 -0.47
C ILE A 59 -10.89 5.13 -0.72
N SER A 60 -10.61 6.35 -0.25
CA SER A 60 -9.28 6.90 -0.42
C SER A 60 -8.29 6.19 0.50
N GLY A 61 -7.02 6.36 0.18
CA GLY A 61 -5.99 5.79 1.02
C GLY A 61 -6.03 6.32 2.44
N PHE A 62 -6.33 7.62 2.60
CA PHE A 62 -6.42 8.17 3.94
C PHE A 62 -7.55 7.53 4.73
N LYS A 63 -8.68 7.31 4.07
CA LYS A 63 -9.80 6.70 4.76
C LYS A 63 -9.47 5.27 5.17
N MET A 64 -8.85 4.52 4.27
CA MET A 64 -8.45 3.17 4.61
C MET A 64 -7.46 3.17 5.76
N ALA A 65 -6.52 4.10 5.77
CA ALA A 65 -5.54 4.17 6.84
C ALA A 65 -6.24 4.41 8.18
N ASN A 66 -7.24 5.29 8.19
CA ASN A 66 -7.99 5.53 9.41
C ASN A 66 -8.68 4.26 9.89
N MET A 67 -9.26 3.51 8.96
CA MET A 67 -9.92 2.28 9.33
C MET A 67 -8.94 1.29 9.96
N LEU A 68 -7.76 1.20 9.37
CA LEU A 68 -6.76 0.28 9.90
C LEU A 68 -6.25 0.70 11.27
N LYS A 69 -6.13 1.99 11.48
CA LYS A 69 -5.65 2.48 12.77
C LYS A 69 -6.64 2.25 13.89
N LYS A 70 -7.91 2.14 13.57
CA LYS A 70 -8.93 1.93 14.59
C LYS A 70 -9.02 0.48 15.02
N ASP A 71 -8.46 -0.43 14.25
CA ASP A 71 -8.51 -1.85 14.56
C ASP A 71 -7.22 -2.23 15.26
N LYS A 72 -7.34 -2.78 16.44
CA LYS A 72 -6.16 -3.11 17.21
C LYS A 72 -5.23 -4.07 16.50
N LYS A 73 -5.80 -4.93 15.68
CA LYS A 73 -4.98 -5.91 14.97
C LYS A 73 -4.11 -5.27 13.91
N THR A 74 -4.58 -4.21 13.30
CA THR A 74 -3.86 -3.60 12.18
C THR A 74 -3.24 -2.27 12.55
N ALA A 75 -3.55 -1.73 13.72
CA ALA A 75 -3.12 -0.39 14.07
C ALA A 75 -1.60 -0.25 14.09
N LYS A 76 -0.90 -1.32 14.36
CA LYS A 76 0.55 -1.25 14.47
C LYS A 76 1.27 -1.52 13.17
N VAL A 77 0.56 -1.86 12.10
CA VAL A 77 1.21 -2.09 10.82
C VAL A 77 1.56 -0.74 10.20
N PRO A 78 2.84 -0.49 9.92
CA PRO A 78 3.21 0.81 9.34
C PRO A 78 2.60 0.99 7.96
N ILE A 79 2.23 2.22 7.65
CA ILE A 79 1.67 2.57 6.37
C ILE A 79 2.49 3.68 5.76
N ILE A 80 2.92 3.48 4.51
CA ILE A 80 3.58 4.51 3.74
C ILE A 80 2.65 4.88 2.61
N PHE A 81 2.27 6.15 2.54
CA PHE A 81 1.43 6.62 1.46
C PHE A 81 2.25 6.82 0.22
N ILE A 82 1.71 6.40 -0.91
CA ILE A 82 2.36 6.62 -2.19
C ILE A 82 1.39 7.38 -3.07
N THR A 83 1.94 8.12 -3.99
CA THR A 83 1.13 8.81 -4.96
C THR A 83 1.91 8.82 -6.26
N ALA A 84 1.37 8.19 -7.26
CA ALA A 84 2.04 8.11 -8.54
C ALA A 84 1.76 9.32 -9.39
N LYS A 85 0.75 10.07 -9.01
CA LYS A 85 0.33 11.18 -9.83
C LYS A 85 0.99 12.45 -9.39
N ASP A 86 1.19 13.34 -10.34
CA ASP A 86 1.64 14.69 -10.03
C ASP A 86 2.96 14.75 -9.34
N THR A 87 3.74 13.72 -9.50
CA THR A 87 5.02 13.76 -8.85
C THR A 87 5.85 14.93 -9.34
N GLU A 88 5.74 15.24 -10.61
CA GLU A 88 6.53 16.36 -11.11
C GLU A 88 6.06 17.66 -10.50
N ASN A 89 4.77 17.79 -10.27
CA ASN A 89 4.28 19.01 -9.65
C ASN A 89 4.80 19.16 -8.26
N ASP A 90 4.80 18.08 -7.53
CA ASP A 90 5.25 18.15 -6.17
C ASP A 90 6.68 18.55 -6.08
N THR A 91 7.47 18.00 -6.95
CA THR A 91 8.88 18.33 -6.91
C THR A 91 9.10 19.80 -7.20
N VAL A 92 8.31 20.33 -8.07
CA VAL A 92 8.47 21.71 -8.41
C VAL A 92 8.24 22.59 -7.21
N THR A 93 7.19 22.30 -6.50
CA THR A 93 6.89 23.10 -5.35
C THR A 93 7.91 22.93 -4.29
N GLY A 94 8.50 21.77 -4.33
CA GLY A 94 9.53 21.51 -3.34
C GLY A 94 10.28 22.75 -3.10
#